data_976e06f93e1f01ef10cc2ebe8e2fa4f4
#
_entry.id   976e06f93e1f01ef10cc2ebe8e2fa4f4
#
_cell.length_a   1.000
_cell.length_b   1.000
_cell.length_c   1.000
_cell.angle_alpha   90.00
_cell.angle_beta   90.00
_cell.angle_gamma   90.00
#
_symmetry.space_group_name_H-M   'P 1'
#
loop_
_entity.id
_entity.type
_entity.pdbx_description
1 polymer ?
#
loop_
_entity_poly.entity_id
_entity_poly.type
_entity_poly.pdbx_seq_one_letter_code
_entity_poly.pdbx_strand_id
1 'polypeptide(L)'
;MYSIRPTTRFQKDLKRIEKRGYNISLLTEVIKKLANGEQLPEKNKDHTLLGEYAGCRECHITPDWLLIYEIADDELILYLTRTGTHSDLF
;
A
#
# COMPACT_ATOMS: atom_id res chain seq x y z
N MET A 1 13.12 -3.76 -11.11
CA MET A 1 12.12 -2.79 -10.59
C MET A 1 10.72 -3.20 -11.02
N TYR A 2 9.77 -3.12 -10.12
CA TYR A 2 8.39 -3.46 -10.43
C TYR A 2 7.66 -2.31 -11.10
N SER A 3 6.78 -2.62 -12.06
CA SER A 3 5.85 -1.64 -12.60
C SER A 3 4.74 -1.40 -11.59
N ILE A 4 4.38 -0.14 -11.37
CA ILE A 4 3.36 0.22 -10.36
C ILE A 4 2.00 0.30 -11.04
N ARG A 5 1.01 -0.44 -10.51
CA ARG A 5 -0.36 -0.43 -11.02
C ARG A 5 -1.36 -0.16 -9.89
N PRO A 6 -1.82 1.08 -9.77
CA PRO A 6 -2.86 1.40 -8.79
C PRO A 6 -4.22 0.90 -9.29
N THR A 7 -4.96 0.25 -8.39
CA THR A 7 -6.34 -0.16 -8.70
C THR A 7 -7.27 1.05 -8.69
N THR A 8 -8.45 0.91 -9.26
CA THR A 8 -9.46 1.97 -9.23
C THR A 8 -9.83 2.33 -7.80
N ARG A 9 -9.95 1.33 -6.91
CA ARG A 9 -10.28 1.57 -5.50
C ARG A 9 -9.17 2.33 -4.81
N PHE A 10 -7.91 1.99 -5.08
CA PHE A 10 -6.77 2.72 -4.53
C PHE A 10 -6.81 4.19 -4.95
N GLN A 11 -7.10 4.46 -6.20
CA GLN A 11 -7.16 5.84 -6.71
C GLN A 11 -8.24 6.65 -6.01
N LYS A 12 -9.38 6.04 -5.73
CA LYS A 12 -10.46 6.69 -4.96
C LYS A 12 -10.05 6.91 -3.52
N ASP A 13 -9.37 5.92 -2.91
CA ASP A 13 -8.85 6.03 -1.56
C ASP A 13 -7.85 7.18 -1.47
N LEU A 14 -6.98 7.30 -2.47
CA LEU A 14 -5.96 8.34 -2.50
C LEU A 14 -6.59 9.74 -2.49
N LYS A 15 -7.64 9.94 -3.27
CA LYS A 15 -8.36 11.22 -3.29
C LYS A 15 -8.94 11.56 -1.92
N ARG A 16 -9.48 10.56 -1.22
CA ARG A 16 -10.04 10.75 0.13
C ARG A 16 -8.95 11.18 1.11
N ILE A 17 -7.80 10.52 1.04
CA ILE A 17 -6.66 10.80 1.91
C ILE A 17 -6.10 12.19 1.65
N GLU A 18 -6.00 12.58 0.37
CA GLU A 18 -5.55 13.92 0.02
C GLU A 18 -6.48 14.99 0.59
N LYS A 19 -7.80 14.77 0.53
CA LYS A 19 -8.77 15.69 1.10
C LYS A 19 -8.66 15.81 2.61
N ARG A 20 -8.21 14.75 3.28
CA ARG A 20 -7.98 14.76 4.73
C ARG A 20 -6.68 15.47 5.12
N GLY A 21 -5.85 15.85 4.13
CA GLY A 21 -4.60 16.54 4.38
C GLY A 21 -3.43 15.64 4.77
N TYR A 22 -3.49 14.35 4.48
CA TYR A 22 -2.40 13.43 4.76
C TYR A 22 -1.17 13.77 3.91
N ASN A 23 0.01 13.53 4.47
CA ASN A 23 1.27 13.80 3.77
C ASN A 23 1.55 12.68 2.75
N ILE A 24 1.19 12.92 1.50
CA ILE A 24 1.30 11.93 0.42
C ILE A 24 2.75 11.51 0.16
N SER A 25 3.72 12.37 0.47
CA SER A 25 5.13 12.01 0.27
C SER A 25 5.55 10.80 1.10
N LEU A 26 4.93 10.58 2.26
CA LEU A 26 5.19 9.40 3.09
C LEU A 26 4.77 8.11 2.37
N LEU A 27 3.62 8.15 1.72
CA LEU A 27 3.12 7.02 0.92
C LEU A 27 4.03 6.78 -0.27
N THR A 28 4.39 7.84 -0.99
CA THR A 28 5.25 7.75 -2.17
C THR A 28 6.60 7.11 -1.84
N GLU A 29 7.20 7.45 -0.70
CA GLU A 29 8.47 6.86 -0.29
C GLU A 29 8.37 5.36 -0.07
N VAL A 30 7.29 4.92 0.59
CA VAL A 30 7.07 3.49 0.82
C VAL A 30 6.86 2.77 -0.51
N ILE A 31 6.06 3.34 -1.41
CA ILE A 31 5.81 2.75 -2.72
C ILE A 31 7.11 2.61 -3.51
N LYS A 32 7.98 3.61 -3.48
CA LYS A 32 9.27 3.55 -4.16
C LYS A 32 10.14 2.41 -3.65
N LYS A 33 10.19 2.22 -2.33
CA LYS A 33 10.96 1.14 -1.74
C LYS A 33 10.42 -0.22 -2.20
N LEU A 34 9.11 -0.39 -2.16
CA LEU A 34 8.48 -1.63 -2.61
C LEU A 34 8.74 -1.88 -4.09
N ALA A 35 8.63 -0.85 -4.93
CA ALA A 35 8.87 -0.97 -6.36
C ALA A 35 10.32 -1.34 -6.69
N ASN A 36 11.25 -0.93 -5.84
CA ASN A 36 12.66 -1.28 -6.00
C ASN A 36 13.01 -2.65 -5.42
N GLY A 37 12.03 -3.37 -4.86
CA GLY A 37 12.27 -4.67 -4.25
C GLY A 37 12.92 -4.60 -2.88
N GLU A 38 12.93 -3.44 -2.26
CA GLU A 38 13.54 -3.27 -0.95
C GLU A 38 12.62 -3.77 0.15
N GLN A 39 13.22 -4.26 1.22
CA GLN A 39 12.48 -4.67 2.41
C GLN A 39 12.18 -3.43 3.25
N LEU A 40 10.95 -3.32 3.73
CA LEU A 40 10.56 -2.19 4.57
C LEU A 40 11.12 -2.34 6.00
N PRO A 41 11.42 -1.21 6.68
CA PRO A 41 11.80 -1.25 8.09
C PRO A 41 10.70 -1.86 8.96
N GLU A 42 11.07 -2.42 10.11
CA GLU A 42 10.11 -3.03 11.03
C GLU A 42 8.99 -2.09 11.47
N LYS A 43 9.26 -0.80 11.55
CA LYS A 43 8.24 0.18 11.94
C LYS A 43 7.03 0.19 11.02
N ASN A 44 7.19 -0.26 9.78
CA ASN A 44 6.09 -0.32 8.82
C ASN A 44 5.24 -1.57 8.97
N LYS A 45 5.65 -2.53 9.81
CA LYS A 45 4.88 -3.74 10.15
C LYS A 45 4.31 -4.47 8.94
N ASP A 46 5.15 -4.65 7.92
CA ASP A 46 4.75 -5.33 6.68
C ASP A 46 4.42 -6.80 6.98
N HIS A 47 3.24 -7.26 6.56
CA HIS A 47 2.80 -8.63 6.79
C HIS A 47 1.75 -9.05 5.77
N THR A 48 1.55 -10.38 5.65
CA THR A 48 0.53 -10.94 4.76
C THR A 48 -0.85 -10.79 5.36
N LEU A 49 -1.86 -10.72 4.49
CA LEU A 49 -3.25 -10.64 4.90
C LEU A 49 -3.99 -11.93 4.61
N LEU A 50 -5.05 -12.17 5.37
CA LEU A 50 -5.94 -13.32 5.21
C LEU A 50 -7.35 -12.81 4.88
N GLY A 51 -8.25 -13.75 4.58
CA GLY A 51 -9.65 -13.43 4.35
C GLY A 51 -9.87 -12.69 3.03
N GLU A 52 -10.61 -11.60 3.08
CA GLU A 52 -11.00 -10.84 1.91
C GLU A 52 -9.80 -10.34 1.08
N TYR A 53 -8.68 -10.06 1.75
CA TYR A 53 -7.47 -9.58 1.09
C TYR A 53 -6.39 -10.65 0.99
N ALA A 54 -6.78 -11.93 1.00
CA ALA A 54 -5.82 -13.03 0.86
C ALA A 54 -5.01 -12.86 -0.43
N GLY A 55 -3.71 -13.08 -0.33
CA GLY A 55 -2.79 -12.85 -1.45
C GLY A 55 -2.17 -11.48 -1.46
N CYS A 56 -2.68 -10.55 -0.66
CA CYS A 56 -2.11 -9.22 -0.51
C CYS A 56 -1.26 -9.11 0.76
N ARG A 57 -0.48 -8.06 0.83
CA ARG A 57 0.28 -7.69 2.01
C ARG A 57 -0.19 -6.32 2.48
N GLU A 58 0.05 -6.03 3.75
CA GLU A 58 -0.28 -4.75 4.35
C GLU A 58 0.95 -4.17 5.01
N CYS A 59 1.14 -2.86 4.88
CA CYS A 59 2.15 -2.16 5.67
C CYS A 59 1.55 -0.87 6.22
N HIS A 60 2.17 -0.35 7.29
CA HIS A 60 1.75 0.89 7.93
C HIS A 60 2.60 2.04 7.40
N ILE A 61 1.94 3.02 6.79
CA ILE A 61 2.60 4.28 6.41
C ILE A 61 2.83 5.11 7.66
N THR A 62 1.78 5.22 8.49
CA THR A 62 1.83 5.70 9.86
C THR A 62 1.04 4.71 10.71
N PRO A 63 1.00 4.84 12.04
CA PRO A 63 0.30 3.84 12.88
C PRO A 63 -1.14 3.55 12.49
N ASP A 64 -1.86 4.53 11.93
CA ASP A 64 -3.25 4.33 11.52
C ASP A 64 -3.49 4.56 10.03
N TRP A 65 -2.46 4.59 9.23
CA TRP A 65 -2.57 4.76 7.78
C TRP A 65 -1.91 3.56 7.11
N LEU A 66 -2.72 2.74 6.44
CA LEU A 66 -2.31 1.46 5.87
C LEU A 66 -2.19 1.53 4.35
N LEU A 67 -1.33 0.69 3.81
CA LEU A 67 -1.27 0.41 2.38
C LEU A 67 -1.44 -1.10 2.20
N ILE A 68 -2.43 -1.51 1.42
CA ILE A 68 -2.62 -2.89 1.01
C ILE A 68 -2.12 -3.01 -0.41
N TYR A 69 -1.20 -3.95 -0.66
CA TYR A 69 -0.57 -4.12 -1.95
C TYR A 69 -0.34 -5.59 -2.27
N GLU A 70 -0.06 -5.88 -3.53
CA GLU A 70 0.24 -7.23 -3.98
C GLU A 70 1.44 -7.17 -4.93
N ILE A 71 2.35 -8.12 -4.78
CA ILE A 71 3.51 -8.23 -5.66
C ILE A 71 3.33 -9.46 -6.55
N ALA A 72 3.31 -9.25 -7.87
CA ALA A 72 3.32 -10.31 -8.84
C ALA A 72 4.75 -10.45 -9.39
N ASP A 73 5.55 -11.30 -8.75
CA ASP A 73 6.97 -11.44 -9.08
C ASP A 73 7.23 -11.89 -10.51
N ASP A 74 6.44 -12.83 -11.00
CA ASP A 74 6.60 -13.36 -12.35
C ASP A 74 6.27 -12.32 -13.43
N GLU A 75 5.45 -11.33 -13.10
CA GLU A 75 5.08 -10.24 -14.01
C GLU A 75 5.85 -8.95 -13.71
N LEU A 76 6.58 -8.90 -12.61
CA LEU A 76 7.27 -7.70 -12.12
C LEU A 76 6.31 -6.52 -11.95
N ILE A 77 5.15 -6.79 -11.36
CA ILE A 77 4.12 -5.78 -11.11
C ILE A 77 3.87 -5.61 -9.61
N LEU A 78 3.79 -4.36 -9.18
CA LEU A 78 3.36 -3.98 -7.84
C LEU A 78 1.96 -3.39 -7.96
N TYR A 79 0.95 -4.12 -7.48
CA TYR A 79 -0.42 -3.62 -7.44
C TYR A 79 -0.65 -2.85 -6.16
N LEU A 80 -1.13 -1.60 -6.26
CA LEU A 80 -1.55 -0.81 -5.11
C LEU A 80 -3.06 -1.02 -4.96
N THR A 81 -3.45 -1.82 -3.98
CA THR A 81 -4.81 -2.34 -3.87
C THR A 81 -5.75 -1.39 -3.14
N ARG A 82 -5.37 -0.94 -1.95
CA ARG A 82 -6.14 -0.02 -1.11
C ARG A 82 -5.21 0.81 -0.23
N THR A 83 -5.68 1.97 0.22
CA THR A 83 -4.99 2.73 1.26
C THR A 83 -6.01 3.50 2.09
N GLY A 84 -5.73 3.68 3.37
CA GLY A 84 -6.62 4.36 4.30
C GLY A 84 -6.39 3.92 5.73
N THR A 85 -7.30 4.32 6.63
CA THR A 85 -7.25 3.89 8.02
C THR A 85 -7.85 2.48 8.15
N HIS A 86 -7.70 1.86 9.32
CA HIS A 86 -8.36 0.58 9.59
C HIS A 86 -9.87 0.68 9.35
N SER A 87 -10.49 1.77 9.81
CA SER A 87 -11.93 1.98 9.63
C SER A 87 -12.33 2.10 8.16
N ASP A 88 -11.45 2.66 7.32
CA ASP A 88 -11.72 2.78 5.89
C ASP A 88 -11.67 1.44 5.17
N LEU A 89 -10.80 0.52 5.62
CA LEU A 89 -10.47 -0.69 4.87
C LEU A 89 -11.10 -1.97 5.42
N PHE A 90 -11.46 -1.97 6.70
CA PHE A 90 -11.96 -3.16 7.38
C PHE A 90 -13.27 -2.97 8.16
#